data_d7f8b190c870cdcb29ea8559b9c560b6
#
_entry.id   d7f8b190c870cdcb29ea8559b9c560b6
#
_cell.length_a   1.000
_cell.length_b   1.000
_cell.length_c   1.000
_cell.angle_alpha   90.00
_cell.angle_beta   90.00
_cell.angle_gamma   90.00
#
_symmetry.space_group_name_H-M   'P 1'
#
loop_
_entity.id
_entity.type
_entity.pdbx_description
1 polymer ?
#
loop_
_entity_poly.entity_id
_entity_poly.type
_entity_poly.pdbx_seq_one_letter_code
_entity_poly.pdbx_strand_id
1 'polypeptide(L)'
;DRGLVGSEMCIRDRYNDCSIRIGVNAGSLEEDILKKYKEPCPEALVESALRNIKLIEENNFNQIKVSVKSSDVFLSVAAYRQLSKKTNYPLHLGITESGSFIPGSVKSSIGLGVLLLEGIGDTIRVSLSDDPIKEIKIGNEILKSLNLRSRGVKTVSYTHLRAHETSI
;
A
#
# COMPACT_ATOMS: atom_id res chain seq x y z
N ASP A 1 24.09 -9.52 -12.02
CA ASP A 1 23.09 -10.17 -11.16
C ASP A 1 21.86 -9.26 -11.04
N ARG A 2 21.01 -9.30 -12.02
CA ARG A 2 19.75 -8.55 -12.02
C ARG A 2 18.74 -9.34 -11.22
N GLY A 3 18.73 -9.06 -9.92
CA GLY A 3 17.97 -9.76 -8.93
C GLY A 3 16.57 -10.16 -9.32
N LEU A 4 16.17 -11.32 -8.87
CA LEU A 4 14.82 -11.90 -8.65
C LEU A 4 13.73 -11.77 -9.74
N VAL A 5 13.87 -10.96 -10.78
CA VAL A 5 12.90 -10.85 -11.88
C VAL A 5 13.60 -11.32 -13.15
N GLY A 6 13.77 -12.61 -13.28
CA GLY A 6 14.27 -13.24 -14.50
C GLY A 6 13.18 -14.06 -15.17
N SER A 7 13.39 -14.40 -16.44
CA SER A 7 12.49 -15.26 -17.21
C SER A 7 12.17 -16.58 -16.47
N GLU A 8 13.13 -17.16 -15.78
CA GLU A 8 12.94 -18.38 -14.99
C GLU A 8 11.93 -18.24 -13.86
N MET A 9 11.95 -17.11 -13.13
CA MET A 9 11.00 -16.83 -12.06
C MET A 9 9.59 -16.67 -12.62
N CYS A 10 9.41 -15.88 -13.68
CA CYS A 10 8.12 -15.71 -14.34
C CYS A 10 7.57 -17.03 -14.91
N ILE A 11 8.43 -17.90 -15.45
CA ILE A 11 8.06 -19.22 -15.93
C ILE A 11 7.58 -20.09 -14.75
N ARG A 12 8.34 -20.14 -13.67
CA ARG A 12 8.01 -20.93 -12.47
C ARG A 12 6.70 -20.48 -11.83
N ASP A 13 6.49 -19.18 -11.70
CA ASP A 13 5.29 -18.60 -11.09
C ASP A 13 4.06 -18.87 -11.97
N ARG A 14 4.21 -18.86 -13.29
CA ARG A 14 3.13 -19.23 -14.22
C ARG A 14 2.70 -20.68 -14.08
N TYR A 15 3.67 -21.61 -13.96
CA TYR A 15 3.36 -23.03 -13.75
C TYR A 15 2.69 -23.32 -12.42
N ASN A 16 2.90 -22.48 -11.39
CA ASN A 16 2.32 -22.62 -10.07
C ASN A 16 1.10 -21.71 -9.83
N ASP A 17 0.61 -21.02 -10.84
CA ASP A 17 -0.50 -20.06 -10.77
C ASP A 17 -0.31 -19.01 -9.67
N CYS A 18 0.92 -18.53 -9.49
CA CYS A 18 1.31 -17.52 -8.52
C CYS A 18 1.28 -16.11 -9.11
N SER A 19 0.95 -15.11 -8.29
CA SER A 19 1.05 -13.70 -8.68
C SER A 19 2.37 -13.09 -8.21
N ILE A 20 2.97 -12.24 -9.05
CA ILE A 20 4.17 -11.46 -8.70
C ILE A 20 3.75 -10.10 -8.12
N ARG A 21 4.40 -9.71 -7.02
CA ARG A 21 4.28 -8.35 -6.51
C ARG A 21 5.55 -7.55 -6.82
N ILE A 22 5.42 -6.54 -7.66
CA ILE A 22 6.44 -5.51 -7.85
C ILE A 22 6.42 -4.60 -6.61
N GLY A 23 7.56 -4.45 -5.96
CA GLY A 23 7.71 -3.59 -4.78
C GLY A 23 8.81 -2.57 -4.98
N VAL A 24 8.45 -1.31 -5.18
CA VAL A 24 9.39 -0.19 -5.24
C VAL A 24 9.37 0.54 -3.91
N ASN A 25 10.55 0.78 -3.35
CA ASN A 25 10.71 1.55 -2.11
C ASN A 25 11.62 2.76 -2.38
N ALA A 26 11.28 3.90 -1.80
CA ALA A 26 12.07 5.13 -1.93
C ALA A 26 13.53 4.97 -1.49
N GLY A 27 13.79 4.12 -0.48
CA GLY A 27 15.14 3.86 0.03
C GLY A 27 15.97 2.87 -0.79
N SER A 28 15.40 2.26 -1.85
CA SER A 28 16.08 1.23 -2.67
C SER A 28 15.81 1.39 -4.17
N LEU A 29 15.74 2.64 -4.63
CA LEU A 29 15.64 2.96 -6.05
C LEU A 29 16.94 2.61 -6.79
N GLU A 30 16.82 2.26 -8.06
CA GLU A 30 17.91 1.94 -8.95
C GLU A 30 18.85 3.17 -9.11
N GLU A 31 20.16 2.92 -9.19
CA GLU A 31 21.18 3.98 -9.25
C GLU A 31 21.01 4.94 -10.43
N ASP A 32 20.59 4.44 -11.58
CA ASP A 32 20.37 5.25 -12.78
C ASP A 32 19.17 6.19 -12.62
N ILE A 33 18.11 5.73 -11.93
CA ILE A 33 16.97 6.58 -11.56
C ILE A 33 17.40 7.64 -10.55
N LEU A 34 18.16 7.26 -9.52
CA LEU A 34 18.70 8.23 -8.54
C LEU A 34 19.63 9.25 -9.19
N LYS A 35 20.46 8.86 -10.17
CA LYS A 35 21.29 9.81 -10.94
C LYS A 35 20.43 10.79 -11.74
N LYS A 36 19.30 10.36 -12.28
CA LYS A 36 18.37 11.19 -13.07
C LYS A 36 17.60 12.17 -12.20
N TYR A 37 17.04 11.72 -11.10
CA TYR A 37 16.14 12.51 -10.25
C TYR A 37 16.82 13.15 -9.04
N LYS A 38 18.08 12.79 -8.74
CA LYS A 38 18.92 13.24 -7.60
C LYS A 38 18.42 12.80 -6.23
N GLU A 39 17.11 12.73 -6.03
CA GLU A 39 16.46 12.32 -4.80
C GLU A 39 15.19 11.48 -5.08
N PRO A 40 14.73 10.68 -4.13
CA PRO A 40 13.45 9.98 -4.25
C PRO A 40 12.29 10.96 -4.39
N CYS A 41 11.58 10.90 -5.50
CA CYS A 41 10.39 11.71 -5.79
C CYS A 41 9.27 10.80 -6.36
N PRO A 42 8.02 11.27 -6.43
CA PRO A 42 6.92 10.47 -6.96
C PRO A 42 7.19 9.94 -8.37
N GLU A 43 7.79 10.77 -9.23
CA GLU A 43 8.13 10.44 -10.62
C GLU A 43 9.17 9.32 -10.68
N ALA A 44 10.19 9.35 -9.80
CA ALA A 44 11.22 8.32 -9.73
C ALA A 44 10.64 6.96 -9.32
N LEU A 45 9.76 6.94 -8.30
CA LEU A 45 9.07 5.72 -7.85
C LEU A 45 8.17 5.13 -8.94
N VAL A 46 7.44 5.99 -9.64
CA VAL A 46 6.56 5.58 -10.74
C VAL A 46 7.36 5.07 -11.94
N GLU A 47 8.45 5.73 -12.31
CA GLU A 47 9.32 5.27 -13.40
C GLU A 47 9.91 3.89 -13.10
N SER A 48 10.42 3.68 -11.89
CA SER A 48 10.89 2.37 -11.44
C SER A 48 9.80 1.31 -11.53
N ALA A 49 8.59 1.60 -11.03
CA ALA A 49 7.47 0.67 -11.09
C ALA A 49 7.10 0.28 -12.52
N LEU A 50 6.96 1.26 -13.42
CA LEU A 50 6.62 1.03 -14.83
C LEU A 50 7.70 0.26 -15.57
N ARG A 51 8.98 0.51 -15.28
CA ARG A 51 10.11 -0.24 -15.84
C ARG A 51 10.04 -1.72 -15.44
N ASN A 52 9.76 -2.00 -14.17
CA ASN A 52 9.63 -3.37 -13.69
C ASN A 52 8.37 -4.06 -14.23
N ILE A 53 7.24 -3.36 -14.39
CA ILE A 53 6.04 -3.88 -15.05
C ILE A 53 6.39 -4.33 -16.47
N LYS A 54 6.99 -3.44 -17.26
CA LYS A 54 7.37 -3.74 -18.64
C LYS A 54 8.28 -4.95 -18.74
N LEU A 55 9.27 -5.07 -17.86
CA LEU A 55 10.18 -6.22 -17.81
C LEU A 55 9.43 -7.54 -17.60
N ILE A 56 8.42 -7.55 -16.74
CA ILE A 56 7.60 -8.74 -16.48
C ILE A 56 6.66 -9.05 -17.67
N GLU A 57 6.06 -8.01 -18.26
CA GLU A 57 5.20 -8.14 -19.45
C GLU A 57 5.98 -8.71 -20.66
N GLU A 58 7.23 -8.27 -20.87
CA GLU A 58 8.12 -8.80 -21.91
C GLU A 58 8.38 -10.32 -21.75
N ASN A 59 8.21 -10.85 -20.54
CA ASN A 59 8.24 -12.29 -20.26
C ASN A 59 6.86 -12.94 -20.36
N ASN A 60 5.87 -12.28 -20.97
CA ASN A 60 4.48 -12.74 -21.13
C ASN A 60 3.80 -13.11 -19.80
N PHE A 61 4.06 -12.35 -18.72
CA PHE A 61 3.46 -12.58 -17.41
C PHE A 61 2.60 -11.36 -16.99
N ASN A 62 1.32 -11.60 -16.65
CA ASN A 62 0.33 -10.55 -16.40
C ASN A 62 -0.30 -10.63 -15.00
N GLN A 63 -0.01 -11.66 -14.22
CA GLN A 63 -0.52 -11.78 -12.85
C GLN A 63 0.32 -10.93 -11.89
N ILE A 64 0.23 -9.61 -12.04
CA ILE A 64 1.06 -8.63 -11.34
C ILE A 64 0.20 -7.82 -10.37
N LYS A 65 0.78 -7.47 -9.23
CA LYS A 65 0.32 -6.37 -8.37
C LYS A 65 1.50 -5.46 -8.05
N VAL A 66 1.23 -4.17 -7.85
CA VAL A 66 2.30 -3.17 -7.73
C VAL A 66 2.20 -2.42 -6.40
N SER A 67 3.35 -2.14 -5.81
CA SER A 67 3.45 -1.28 -4.63
C SER A 67 4.59 -0.27 -4.80
N VAL A 68 4.31 1.00 -4.48
CA VAL A 68 5.30 2.08 -4.41
C VAL A 68 5.24 2.68 -3.01
N LYS A 69 6.28 2.50 -2.23
CA LYS A 69 6.27 2.79 -0.80
C LYS A 69 7.38 3.76 -0.40
N SER A 70 7.08 4.59 0.58
CA SER A 70 8.03 5.44 1.29
C SER A 70 7.68 5.49 2.77
N SER A 71 8.61 5.91 3.60
CA SER A 71 8.37 6.31 5.00
C SER A 71 7.71 7.70 5.09
N ASP A 72 7.81 8.49 4.02
CA ASP A 72 7.09 9.75 3.85
C ASP A 72 5.70 9.49 3.28
N VAL A 73 4.69 9.96 4.01
CA VAL A 73 3.27 9.78 3.66
C VAL A 73 2.92 10.55 2.38
N PHE A 74 3.40 11.80 2.25
CA PHE A 74 3.08 12.64 1.10
C PHE A 74 3.70 12.10 -0.17
N LEU A 75 4.96 11.68 -0.10
CA LEU A 75 5.66 11.03 -1.22
C LEU A 75 4.93 9.76 -1.66
N SER A 76 4.55 8.90 -0.72
CA SER A 76 3.79 7.67 -1.03
C SER A 76 2.46 7.97 -1.69
N VAL A 77 1.66 8.88 -1.11
CA VAL A 77 0.35 9.26 -1.66
C VAL A 77 0.48 9.84 -3.07
N ALA A 78 1.44 10.74 -3.30
CA ALA A 78 1.67 11.33 -4.60
C ALA A 78 2.11 10.28 -5.64
N ALA A 79 2.98 9.33 -5.26
CA ALA A 79 3.41 8.25 -6.14
C ALA A 79 2.25 7.31 -6.52
N TYR A 80 1.41 6.89 -5.57
CA TYR A 80 0.25 6.06 -5.86
C TYR A 80 -0.79 6.76 -6.74
N ARG A 81 -1.05 8.05 -6.51
CA ARG A 81 -1.93 8.86 -7.37
C ARG A 81 -1.44 8.96 -8.81
N GLN A 82 -0.12 9.09 -9.00
CA GLN A 82 0.46 9.08 -10.34
C GLN A 82 0.43 7.70 -10.97
N LEU A 83 0.75 6.67 -10.20
CA LEU A 83 0.79 5.29 -10.69
C LEU A 83 -0.59 4.78 -11.09
N SER A 84 -1.63 5.07 -10.31
CA SER A 84 -3.02 4.66 -10.60
C SER A 84 -3.56 5.19 -11.93
N LYS A 85 -2.99 6.30 -12.44
CA LYS A 85 -3.34 6.86 -13.75
C LYS A 85 -2.58 6.22 -14.92
N LYS A 86 -1.54 5.44 -14.63
CA LYS A 86 -0.62 4.90 -15.63
C LYS A 86 -0.69 3.38 -15.78
N THR A 87 -1.32 2.68 -14.86
CA THR A 87 -1.48 1.22 -14.91
C THR A 87 -2.81 0.79 -14.35
N ASN A 88 -3.34 -0.31 -14.88
CA ASN A 88 -4.56 -0.96 -14.38
C ASN A 88 -4.25 -2.16 -13.47
N TYR A 89 -2.98 -2.44 -13.18
CA TYR A 89 -2.63 -3.51 -12.27
C TYR A 89 -3.05 -3.19 -10.83
N PRO A 90 -3.50 -4.19 -10.07
CA PRO A 90 -3.87 -4.02 -8.68
C PRO A 90 -2.76 -3.35 -7.86
N LEU A 91 -3.14 -2.37 -7.04
CA LEU A 91 -2.22 -1.63 -6.20
C LEU A 91 -2.24 -2.15 -4.76
N HIS A 92 -1.05 -2.46 -4.25
CA HIS A 92 -0.86 -2.87 -2.87
C HIS A 92 -0.33 -1.70 -2.03
N LEU A 93 -1.25 -1.06 -1.31
CA LEU A 93 -0.94 0.13 -0.53
C LEU A 93 -0.18 -0.18 0.77
N GLY A 94 0.66 0.74 1.18
CA GLY A 94 1.32 0.70 2.48
C GLY A 94 2.31 1.84 2.65
N ILE A 95 2.49 2.27 3.89
CA ILE A 95 3.58 3.16 4.29
C ILE A 95 4.65 2.28 4.93
N THR A 96 5.89 2.36 4.44
CA THR A 96 7.01 1.58 4.98
C THR A 96 7.66 2.32 6.15
N GLU A 97 8.27 1.56 7.07
CA GLU A 97 9.00 2.13 8.21
C GLU A 97 8.19 3.19 8.97
N SER A 98 6.91 2.89 9.20
CA SER A 98 5.98 3.87 9.81
C SER A 98 6.33 4.21 11.26
N GLY A 99 7.09 3.36 11.93
CA GLY A 99 7.55 3.56 13.31
C GLY A 99 6.82 2.68 14.32
N SER A 100 6.88 3.05 15.60
CA SER A 100 6.23 2.35 16.70
C SER A 100 4.69 2.43 16.60
N PHE A 101 4.00 1.75 17.52
CA PHE A 101 2.55 1.54 17.47
C PHE A 101 1.74 2.82 17.16
N ILE A 102 1.89 3.87 17.98
CA ILE A 102 1.08 5.09 17.82
C ILE A 102 1.47 5.88 16.56
N PRO A 103 2.75 6.32 16.39
CA PRO A 103 3.14 7.08 15.20
C PRO A 103 2.90 6.31 13.90
N GLY A 104 3.18 5.01 13.90
CA GLY A 104 3.00 4.15 12.73
C GLY A 104 1.53 3.96 12.38
N SER A 105 0.65 3.82 13.37
CA SER A 105 -0.80 3.76 13.16
C SER A 105 -1.34 5.05 12.55
N VAL A 106 -0.91 6.20 13.06
CA VAL A 106 -1.31 7.51 12.55
C VAL A 106 -0.86 7.71 11.11
N LYS A 107 0.44 7.49 10.83
CA LYS A 107 0.97 7.61 9.46
C LYS A 107 0.24 6.69 8.47
N SER A 108 0.06 5.42 8.86
CA SER A 108 -0.64 4.45 8.02
C SER A 108 -2.11 4.84 7.80
N SER A 109 -2.80 5.31 8.85
CA SER A 109 -4.19 5.74 8.74
C SER A 109 -4.35 6.94 7.81
N ILE A 110 -3.44 7.91 7.87
CA ILE A 110 -3.46 9.08 6.99
C ILE A 110 -3.18 8.65 5.54
N GLY A 111 -2.06 7.95 5.29
CA GLY A 111 -1.67 7.60 3.93
C GLY A 111 -2.64 6.65 3.24
N LEU A 112 -3.05 5.57 3.93
CA LEU A 112 -4.02 4.62 3.41
C LEU A 112 -5.41 5.25 3.30
N GLY A 113 -5.81 6.04 4.31
CA GLY A 113 -7.13 6.69 4.34
C GLY A 113 -7.35 7.62 3.15
N VAL A 114 -6.38 8.48 2.83
CA VAL A 114 -6.46 9.39 1.68
C VAL A 114 -6.62 8.60 0.38
N LEU A 115 -5.78 7.60 0.13
CA LEU A 115 -5.82 6.82 -1.10
C LEU A 115 -7.12 6.02 -1.25
N LEU A 116 -7.56 5.36 -0.18
CA LEU A 116 -8.78 4.55 -0.18
C LEU A 116 -10.04 5.41 -0.36
N LEU A 117 -10.08 6.64 0.16
CA LEU A 117 -11.18 7.60 -0.09
C LEU A 117 -11.23 8.06 -1.55
N GLU A 118 -10.11 8.06 -2.24
CA GLU A 118 -10.01 8.36 -3.67
C GLU A 118 -10.28 7.14 -4.56
N GLY A 119 -10.61 5.98 -3.97
CA GLY A 119 -10.83 4.73 -4.71
C GLY A 119 -9.53 4.09 -5.22
N ILE A 120 -8.37 4.48 -4.69
CA ILE A 120 -7.07 3.95 -5.07
C ILE A 120 -6.67 2.84 -4.10
N GLY A 121 -6.37 1.66 -4.64
CA GLY A 121 -5.81 0.52 -3.91
C GLY A 121 -6.76 -0.66 -3.76
N ASP A 122 -6.20 -1.86 -3.93
CA ASP A 122 -6.91 -3.14 -3.92
C ASP A 122 -6.58 -3.97 -2.68
N THR A 123 -5.38 -3.83 -2.17
CA THR A 123 -4.92 -4.48 -0.94
C THR A 123 -4.09 -3.52 -0.11
N ILE A 124 -4.08 -3.72 1.21
CA ILE A 124 -3.34 -2.86 2.14
C ILE A 124 -2.41 -3.67 3.03
N ARG A 125 -1.32 -3.02 3.46
CA ARG A 125 -0.48 -3.48 4.56
C ARG A 125 -0.15 -2.30 5.48
N VAL A 126 -0.40 -2.48 6.76
CA VAL A 126 0.15 -1.63 7.83
C VAL A 126 1.51 -2.20 8.20
N SER A 127 2.50 -1.36 8.42
CA SER A 127 3.85 -1.76 8.83
C SER A 127 4.25 -1.04 10.10
N LEU A 128 4.43 -1.79 11.18
CA LEU A 128 4.79 -1.28 12.50
C LEU A 128 6.05 -1.96 13.01
N SER A 129 6.81 -1.26 13.85
CA SER A 129 7.86 -1.86 14.67
C SER A 129 7.25 -2.42 15.96
N ASP A 130 6.32 -3.40 15.81
CA ASP A 130 5.55 -4.00 16.89
C ASP A 130 5.02 -5.39 16.47
N ASP A 131 4.22 -6.04 17.33
CA ASP A 131 3.59 -7.33 17.05
C ASP A 131 2.75 -7.28 15.74
N PRO A 132 2.95 -8.22 14.80
CA PRO A 132 2.19 -8.29 13.54
C PRO A 132 0.67 -8.37 13.73
N ILE A 133 0.19 -8.88 14.86
CA ILE A 133 -1.24 -8.91 15.18
C ILE A 133 -1.81 -7.49 15.27
N LYS A 134 -1.02 -6.53 15.76
CA LYS A 134 -1.42 -5.12 15.84
C LYS A 134 -1.55 -4.49 14.45
N GLU A 135 -0.69 -4.85 13.51
CA GLU A 135 -0.79 -4.40 12.10
C GLU A 135 -2.15 -4.78 11.50
N ILE A 136 -2.59 -6.03 11.72
CA ILE A 136 -3.87 -6.54 11.23
C ILE A 136 -5.05 -5.80 11.90
N LYS A 137 -4.97 -5.55 13.21
CA LYS A 137 -6.00 -4.80 13.94
C LYS A 137 -6.15 -3.39 13.38
N ILE A 138 -5.04 -2.66 13.24
CA ILE A 138 -5.04 -1.30 12.67
C ILE A 138 -5.57 -1.29 11.24
N GLY A 139 -5.11 -2.21 10.39
CA GLY A 139 -5.62 -2.33 9.03
C GLY A 139 -7.13 -2.54 8.96
N ASN A 140 -7.67 -3.41 9.81
CA ASN A 140 -9.11 -3.61 9.91
C ASN A 140 -9.86 -2.37 10.41
N GLU A 141 -9.32 -1.64 11.40
CA GLU A 141 -9.95 -0.40 11.91
C GLU A 141 -9.91 0.73 10.86
N ILE A 142 -8.86 0.84 10.05
CA ILE A 142 -8.82 1.76 8.91
C ILE A 142 -9.95 1.44 7.92
N LEU A 143 -10.06 0.18 7.47
CA LEU A 143 -11.09 -0.22 6.52
C LEU A 143 -12.51 -0.06 7.09
N LYS A 144 -12.71 -0.35 8.36
CA LYS A 144 -13.98 -0.17 9.06
C LYS A 144 -14.37 1.30 9.20
N SER A 145 -13.41 2.16 9.52
CA SER A 145 -13.62 3.62 9.64
C SER A 145 -14.04 4.25 8.32
N LEU A 146 -13.58 3.69 7.20
CA LEU A 146 -13.93 4.11 5.84
C LEU A 146 -15.19 3.39 5.30
N ASN A 147 -15.87 2.54 6.09
CA ASN A 147 -16.98 1.69 5.68
C ASN A 147 -16.67 0.75 4.50
N LEU A 148 -15.41 0.46 4.24
CA LEU A 148 -14.98 -0.49 3.20
C LEU A 148 -15.07 -1.94 3.66
N ARG A 149 -15.14 -2.18 4.96
CA ARG A 149 -15.27 -3.52 5.54
C ARG A 149 -16.08 -3.45 6.83
N SER A 150 -17.07 -4.31 6.96
CA SER A 150 -17.87 -4.46 8.19
C SER A 150 -17.44 -5.73 8.93
N ARG A 151 -16.54 -5.62 9.90
CA ARG A 151 -16.24 -6.69 10.86
C ARG A 151 -16.31 -6.16 12.28
N GLY A 152 -17.06 -6.85 13.15
CA GLY A 152 -17.20 -6.54 14.57
C GLY A 152 -18.17 -5.40 14.88
N VAL A 153 -18.28 -5.09 16.17
CA VAL A 153 -19.20 -4.08 16.71
C VAL A 153 -18.61 -2.67 16.51
N LYS A 154 -19.43 -1.72 16.08
CA LYS A 154 -19.10 -0.29 16.14
C LYS A 154 -19.43 0.22 17.55
N THR A 155 -18.42 0.50 18.36
CA THR A 155 -18.61 1.15 19.65
C THR A 155 -18.73 2.66 19.42
N VAL A 156 -19.85 3.25 19.83
CA VAL A 156 -20.08 4.68 19.76
C VAL A 156 -20.27 5.19 21.18
N SER A 157 -19.49 6.20 21.59
CA SER A 157 -19.67 6.88 22.86
C SER A 157 -20.53 8.13 22.66
N TYR A 158 -21.70 8.15 23.26
CA TYR A 158 -22.56 9.33 23.27
C TYR A 158 -22.49 9.98 24.64
N THR A 159 -21.97 11.19 24.73
CA THR A 159 -21.89 11.97 25.99
C THR A 159 -23.21 12.66 26.35
N HIS A 160 -24.23 12.63 25.48
CA HIS A 160 -25.51 13.37 25.63
C HIS A 160 -26.77 12.52 25.46
N LEU A 161 -26.71 11.20 25.67
CA LEU A 161 -27.94 10.44 25.84
C LEU A 161 -28.54 10.73 27.22
N ARG A 162 -29.54 11.62 27.28
CA ARG A 162 -30.49 11.58 28.38
C ARG A 162 -31.24 10.26 28.26
N ALA A 163 -31.21 9.45 29.32
CA ALA A 163 -32.11 8.34 29.45
C ALA A 163 -33.54 8.92 29.32
N HIS A 164 -34.30 8.50 28.31
CA HIS A 164 -35.74 8.69 28.35
C HIS A 164 -36.23 7.83 29.49
N GLU A 165 -36.64 8.47 30.58
CA GLU A 165 -37.45 7.83 31.60
C GLU A 165 -38.74 7.39 30.91
N THR A 166 -38.90 6.09 30.72
CA THR A 166 -40.19 5.50 30.39
C THR A 166 -41.04 5.63 31.63
N SER A 167 -41.87 6.66 31.65
CA SER A 167 -42.98 6.70 32.61
C SER A 167 -43.90 5.51 32.34
N ILE A 168 -44.05 4.65 33.33
CA ILE A 168 -45.05 3.62 33.42
C ILE A 168 -46.34 4.25 33.86
#